data_c1241d4aef2124b29170555b5addd5ee
#
_entry.id   c1241d4aef2124b29170555b5addd5ee
#
_cell.length_a   1.000
_cell.length_b   1.000
_cell.length_c   1.000
_cell.angle_alpha   90.00
_cell.angle_beta   90.00
_cell.angle_gamma   90.00
#
_symmetry.space_group_name_H-M   'P 1'
#
loop_
_entity.id
_entity.type
_entity.pdbx_description
1 polymer ?
#
loop_
_entity_poly.entity_id
_entity_poly.type
_entity_poly.pdbx_seq_one_letter_code
_entity_poly.pdbx_strand_id
1 'polypeptide(L)'
;DNPAILTAVKICLAGEFDRVLTLASPDTLLTVLAQEVVDGILLDMNFTQGGNSGQDGLLWLRAIHKKHPAIPVVLVTAYADIKLAVRGLKMGAADFVAKPWDNQELIRVLKDAIDAGRKVVPLEQVEAEHVSKVVERCHGNISRAAELLGITWQTLYAKIKKR
;
A
#
# COMPACT_ATOMS: atom_id res chain seq x y z
N ASP A 1 7.25 5.60 18.35
CA ASP A 1 7.68 5.51 19.74
C ASP A 1 7.81 6.84 20.47
N ASN A 2 7.86 7.95 19.75
CA ASN A 2 7.93 9.28 20.36
C ASN A 2 6.51 9.82 20.62
N PRO A 3 6.10 10.00 21.91
CA PRO A 3 4.76 10.48 22.25
C PRO A 3 4.45 11.87 21.68
N ALA A 4 5.45 12.76 21.56
CA ALA A 4 5.28 14.09 20.99
C ALA A 4 4.95 14.02 19.49
N ILE A 5 5.59 13.12 18.75
CA ILE A 5 5.31 12.88 17.33
C ILE A 5 3.91 12.30 17.16
N LEU A 6 3.52 11.31 17.98
CA LEU A 6 2.18 10.72 17.95
C LEU A 6 1.10 11.79 18.21
N THR A 7 1.32 12.66 19.18
CA THR A 7 0.42 13.76 19.49
C THR A 7 0.33 14.76 18.34
N ALA A 8 1.45 15.15 17.76
CA ALA A 8 1.48 16.08 16.62
C ALA A 8 0.75 15.51 15.39
N VAL A 9 1.00 14.25 15.07
CA VAL A 9 0.30 13.55 13.97
C VAL A 9 -1.18 13.45 14.25
N LYS A 10 -1.57 13.08 15.46
CA LYS A 10 -2.98 12.98 15.84
C LYS A 10 -3.72 14.32 15.68
N ILE A 11 -3.10 15.41 16.11
CA ILE A 11 -3.67 16.76 15.96
C ILE A 11 -3.76 17.13 14.47
N CYS A 12 -2.72 16.87 13.70
CA CYS A 12 -2.68 17.16 12.27
C CYS A 12 -3.78 16.43 11.50
N LEU A 13 -4.06 15.18 11.85
CA LEU A 13 -4.99 14.32 11.12
C LEU A 13 -6.43 14.40 11.63
N ALA A 14 -6.66 14.87 12.85
CA ALA A 14 -7.97 14.86 13.51
C ALA A 14 -9.05 15.69 12.79
N GLY A 15 -8.67 16.72 12.05
CA GLY A 15 -9.59 17.52 11.25
C GLY A 15 -9.91 16.97 9.86
N GLU A 16 -9.14 15.97 9.42
CA GLU A 16 -9.16 15.45 8.07
C GLU A 16 -9.67 14.01 7.97
N PHE A 17 -9.66 13.29 9.07
CA PHE A 17 -10.11 11.91 9.20
C PHE A 17 -11.08 11.76 10.37
N ASP A 18 -12.08 10.91 10.22
CA ASP A 18 -13.14 10.71 11.24
C ASP A 18 -12.58 10.20 12.57
N ARG A 19 -11.61 9.30 12.50
CA ARG A 19 -10.97 8.71 13.68
C ARG A 19 -9.49 8.42 13.42
N VAL A 20 -8.66 8.84 14.37
CA VAL A 20 -7.22 8.58 14.36
C VAL A 20 -6.84 7.79 15.59
N LEU A 21 -6.35 6.56 15.38
CA LEU A 21 -5.80 5.69 16.42
C LEU A 21 -4.29 5.81 16.43
N THR A 22 -3.70 5.96 17.59
CA THR A 22 -2.25 6.03 17.75
C THR A 22 -1.74 4.87 18.60
N LEU A 23 -0.67 4.24 18.16
CA LEU A 23 -0.01 3.15 18.88
C LEU A 23 1.45 3.54 19.14
N ALA A 24 1.88 3.48 20.40
CA ALA A 24 3.25 3.74 20.77
C ALA A 24 4.19 2.56 20.42
N SER A 25 3.64 1.35 20.35
CA SER A 25 4.34 0.13 19.94
C SER A 25 3.52 -0.61 18.89
N PRO A 26 4.18 -1.23 17.91
CA PRO A 26 3.48 -2.03 16.90
C PRO A 26 2.96 -3.38 17.41
N ASP A 27 3.32 -3.80 18.64
CA ASP A 27 3.00 -5.12 19.19
C ASP A 27 1.47 -5.40 19.23
N THR A 28 0.69 -4.37 19.47
CA THR A 28 -0.78 -4.45 19.50
C THR A 28 -1.45 -4.17 18.17
N LEU A 29 -0.69 -3.83 17.14
CA LEU A 29 -1.22 -3.41 15.84
C LEU A 29 -2.14 -4.46 15.22
N LEU A 30 -1.71 -5.70 15.15
CA LEU A 30 -2.51 -6.77 14.54
C LEU A 30 -3.79 -7.06 15.33
N THR A 31 -3.78 -6.86 16.64
CA THR A 31 -4.98 -6.97 17.48
C THR A 31 -5.97 -5.83 17.17
N VAL A 32 -5.46 -4.61 17.04
CA VAL A 32 -6.28 -3.44 16.65
C VAL A 32 -6.89 -3.65 15.27
N LEU A 33 -6.11 -4.12 14.30
CA LEU A 33 -6.60 -4.40 12.94
C LEU A 33 -7.66 -5.52 12.89
N ALA A 34 -7.66 -6.42 13.85
CA ALA A 34 -8.68 -7.46 13.97
C ALA A 34 -9.99 -6.95 14.60
N GLN A 35 -9.94 -5.88 15.38
CA GLN A 35 -11.08 -5.36 16.15
C GLN A 35 -11.69 -4.09 15.54
N GLU A 36 -10.90 -3.31 14.81
CA GLU A 36 -11.27 -2.00 14.29
C GLU A 36 -11.24 -1.98 12.76
N VAL A 37 -12.17 -1.24 12.16
CA VAL A 37 -12.13 -0.97 10.72
C VAL A 37 -11.10 0.14 10.47
N VAL A 38 -10.03 -0.19 9.76
CA VAL A 38 -8.93 0.72 9.46
C VAL A 38 -8.82 0.92 7.95
N ASP A 39 -8.87 2.17 7.52
CA ASP A 39 -8.80 2.53 6.09
C ASP A 39 -7.38 2.76 5.60
N GLY A 40 -6.45 3.11 6.47
CA GLY A 40 -5.04 3.33 6.16
C GLY A 40 -4.16 3.32 7.40
N ILE A 41 -2.88 3.06 7.21
CA ILE A 41 -1.89 2.98 8.29
C ILE A 41 -0.73 3.91 7.96
N LEU A 42 -0.32 4.70 8.94
CA LEU A 42 0.91 5.45 8.95
C LEU A 42 1.91 4.72 9.83
N LEU A 43 2.97 4.21 9.25
CA LEU A 43 3.95 3.34 9.92
C LEU A 43 5.30 4.03 10.01
N ASP A 44 5.77 4.30 11.22
CA ASP A 44 7.15 4.76 11.43
C ASP A 44 8.14 3.62 11.15
N MET A 45 9.22 3.91 10.44
CA MET A 45 10.25 2.92 10.13
C MET A 45 11.19 2.65 11.30
N ASN A 46 11.29 3.57 12.27
CA ASN A 46 12.21 3.50 13.40
C ASN A 46 11.45 3.50 14.73
N PHE A 47 11.14 2.31 15.27
CA PHE A 47 10.47 2.19 16.56
C PHE A 47 11.43 1.97 17.73
N THR A 48 12.62 1.47 17.48
CA THR A 48 13.55 1.06 18.54
C THR A 48 14.55 2.18 18.82
N GLN A 49 14.50 2.72 20.02
CA GLN A 49 15.53 3.64 20.49
C GLN A 49 16.90 2.95 20.44
N GLY A 50 17.78 3.46 19.57
CA GLY A 50 19.13 2.91 19.40
C GLY A 50 19.29 1.82 18.32
N GLY A 51 18.23 1.38 17.69
CA GLY A 51 18.27 0.47 16.54
C GLY A 51 18.28 1.24 15.23
N ASN A 52 19.44 1.40 14.62
CA ASN A 52 19.61 2.18 13.37
C ASN A 52 19.20 1.45 12.09
N SER A 53 18.46 0.34 12.16
CA SER A 53 18.34 -0.49 10.95
C SER A 53 17.09 -0.22 10.10
N GLY A 54 16.03 0.41 10.64
CA GLY A 54 14.74 0.56 9.94
C GLY A 54 14.11 -0.78 9.49
N GLN A 55 14.75 -1.88 9.82
CA GLN A 55 14.31 -3.22 9.42
C GLN A 55 13.04 -3.64 10.17
N ASP A 56 12.83 -3.12 11.38
CA ASP A 56 11.62 -3.38 12.16
C ASP A 56 10.37 -2.88 11.43
N GLY A 57 10.43 -1.69 10.83
CA GLY A 57 9.35 -1.17 10.00
C GLY A 57 9.04 -2.04 8.80
N LEU A 58 10.05 -2.59 8.13
CA LEU A 58 9.86 -3.51 7.00
C LEU A 58 9.23 -4.84 7.44
N LEU A 59 9.60 -5.36 8.60
CA LEU A 59 9.00 -6.58 9.16
C LEU A 59 7.51 -6.38 9.46
N TRP A 60 7.16 -5.26 10.07
CA TRP A 60 5.76 -4.92 10.35
C TRP A 60 4.97 -4.66 9.08
N LEU A 61 5.54 -3.96 8.10
CA LEU A 61 4.93 -3.79 6.78
C LEU A 61 4.58 -5.14 6.14
N ARG A 62 5.53 -6.08 6.18
CA ARG A 62 5.32 -7.43 5.65
C ARG A 62 4.22 -8.18 6.39
N ALA A 63 4.17 -8.08 7.72
CA ALA A 63 3.15 -8.72 8.54
C ALA A 63 1.75 -8.15 8.25
N ILE A 64 1.64 -6.81 8.14
CA ILE A 64 0.39 -6.13 7.79
C ILE A 64 -0.06 -6.57 6.40
N HIS A 65 0.81 -6.48 5.41
CA HIS A 65 0.48 -6.80 4.03
C HIS A 65 0.05 -8.26 3.84
N LYS A 66 0.66 -9.17 4.60
CA LYS A 66 0.29 -10.59 4.57
C LYS A 66 -1.12 -10.86 5.12
N LYS A 67 -1.51 -10.18 6.21
CA LYS A 67 -2.80 -10.39 6.88
C LYS A 67 -3.91 -9.47 6.37
N HIS A 68 -3.57 -8.26 5.97
CA HIS A 68 -4.49 -7.20 5.57
C HIS A 68 -4.01 -6.51 4.29
N PRO A 69 -3.92 -7.22 3.15
CA PRO A 69 -3.34 -6.69 1.90
C PRO A 69 -4.13 -5.51 1.31
N ALA A 70 -5.39 -5.35 1.69
CA ALA A 70 -6.25 -4.27 1.21
C ALA A 70 -6.02 -2.94 1.94
N ILE A 71 -5.37 -2.95 3.12
CA ILE A 71 -5.11 -1.72 3.88
C ILE A 71 -3.84 -1.06 3.38
N PRO A 72 -3.91 0.17 2.82
CA PRO A 72 -2.73 0.89 2.38
C PRO A 72 -1.87 1.30 3.58
N VAL A 73 -0.56 1.14 3.43
CA VAL A 73 0.44 1.53 4.42
C VAL A 73 1.31 2.63 3.85
N VAL A 74 1.36 3.76 4.52
CA VAL A 74 2.28 4.87 4.24
C VAL A 74 3.41 4.83 5.26
N LEU A 75 4.63 4.83 4.79
CA LEU A 75 5.82 4.78 5.64
C LEU A 75 6.26 6.18 6.05
N VAL A 76 6.71 6.34 7.28
CA VAL A 76 7.39 7.56 7.75
C VAL A 76 8.84 7.21 8.03
N THR A 77 9.77 7.93 7.41
CA THR A 77 11.20 7.63 7.47
C THR A 77 12.04 8.88 7.65
N ALA A 78 13.20 8.75 8.31
CA ALA A 78 14.19 9.82 8.31
C ALA A 78 14.75 10.02 6.90
N TYR A 79 15.16 11.24 6.57
CA TYR A 79 15.73 11.57 5.25
C TYR A 79 16.93 10.69 4.88
N ALA A 80 17.73 10.31 5.86
CA ALA A 80 18.87 9.41 5.67
C ALA A 80 18.49 7.97 5.26
N ASP A 81 17.23 7.57 5.50
CA ASP A 81 16.75 6.19 5.32
C ASP A 81 15.85 6.01 4.09
N ILE A 82 15.93 6.91 3.12
CA ILE A 82 15.11 6.85 1.87
C ILE A 82 15.30 5.51 1.14
N LYS A 83 16.47 4.92 1.18
CA LYS A 83 16.71 3.58 0.58
C LYS A 83 15.83 2.51 1.20
N LEU A 84 15.57 2.58 2.52
CA LEU A 84 14.66 1.69 3.21
C LEU A 84 13.20 1.94 2.80
N ALA A 85 12.81 3.18 2.63
CA ALA A 85 11.47 3.53 2.12
C ALA A 85 11.25 2.96 0.71
N VAL A 86 12.24 3.05 -0.18
CA VAL A 86 12.18 2.44 -1.52
C VAL A 86 12.02 0.91 -1.44
N ARG A 87 12.71 0.25 -0.51
CA ARG A 87 12.49 -1.19 -0.25
C ARG A 87 11.08 -1.47 0.22
N GLY A 88 10.56 -0.64 1.13
CA GLY A 88 9.17 -0.73 1.61
C GLY A 88 8.14 -0.61 0.48
N LEU A 89 8.34 0.31 -0.45
CA LEU A 89 7.48 0.44 -1.64
C LEU A 89 7.48 -0.85 -2.49
N LYS A 90 8.64 -1.45 -2.70
CA LYS A 90 8.77 -2.74 -3.39
C LYS A 90 8.11 -3.90 -2.64
N MET A 91 7.95 -3.78 -1.33
CA MET A 91 7.30 -4.77 -0.47
C MET A 91 5.79 -4.55 -0.33
N GLY A 92 5.23 -3.54 -0.99
CA GLY A 92 3.80 -3.29 -1.03
C GLY A 92 3.31 -2.08 -0.23
N ALA A 93 4.20 -1.23 0.31
CA ALA A 93 3.78 0.05 0.86
C ALA A 93 3.17 0.93 -0.23
N ALA A 94 2.14 1.70 0.11
CA ALA A 94 1.48 2.59 -0.84
C ALA A 94 2.32 3.80 -1.20
N ASP A 95 2.98 4.40 -0.18
CA ASP A 95 3.83 5.58 -0.35
C ASP A 95 4.70 5.77 0.90
N PHE A 96 5.51 6.82 0.93
CA PHE A 96 6.28 7.22 2.10
C PHE A 96 6.35 8.75 2.26
N VAL A 97 6.61 9.19 3.49
CA VAL A 97 6.84 10.60 3.84
C VAL A 97 8.13 10.70 4.63
N ALA A 98 8.99 11.63 4.27
CA ALA A 98 10.25 11.87 4.95
C ALA A 98 10.07 12.81 6.16
N LYS A 99 10.79 12.56 7.24
CA LYS A 99 10.88 13.46 8.40
C LYS A 99 11.94 14.55 8.14
N PRO A 100 11.70 15.81 8.50
CA PRO A 100 10.44 16.40 8.93
C PRO A 100 9.45 16.54 7.76
N TRP A 101 8.18 16.26 8.01
CA TRP A 101 7.14 16.38 6.97
C TRP A 101 6.43 17.74 7.00
N ASP A 102 5.86 18.10 5.88
CA ASP A 102 4.81 19.11 5.77
C ASP A 102 3.45 18.47 6.08
N ASN A 103 2.62 19.14 6.89
CA ASN A 103 1.33 18.58 7.30
C ASN A 103 0.38 18.35 6.12
N GLN A 104 0.38 19.25 5.15
CA GLN A 104 -0.46 19.11 3.96
C GLN A 104 0.01 17.97 3.07
N GLU A 105 1.32 17.78 2.94
CA GLU A 105 1.88 16.64 2.22
C GLU A 105 1.50 15.31 2.88
N LEU A 106 1.62 15.21 4.21
CA LEU A 106 1.24 14.01 4.96
C LEU A 106 -0.24 13.68 4.75
N ILE A 107 -1.12 14.66 4.87
CA ILE A 107 -2.57 14.50 4.67
C ILE A 107 -2.86 14.05 3.23
N ARG A 108 -2.27 14.70 2.25
CA ARG A 108 -2.44 14.39 0.83
C ARG A 108 -2.00 12.96 0.52
N VAL A 109 -0.82 12.56 0.95
CA VAL A 109 -0.27 11.22 0.71
C VAL A 109 -1.16 10.15 1.34
N LEU A 110 -1.64 10.35 2.57
CA LEU A 110 -2.57 9.43 3.22
C LEU A 110 -3.92 9.34 2.51
N LYS A 111 -4.51 10.47 2.13
CA LYS A 111 -5.78 10.50 1.39
C LYS A 111 -5.65 9.79 0.05
N ASP A 112 -4.61 10.08 -0.71
CA ASP A 112 -4.36 9.45 -2.01
C ASP A 112 -4.17 7.93 -1.87
N ALA A 113 -3.46 7.47 -0.86
CA ALA A 113 -3.27 6.05 -0.58
C ALA A 113 -4.59 5.35 -0.22
N ILE A 114 -5.41 5.97 0.63
CA ILE A 114 -6.72 5.44 1.04
C ILE A 114 -7.68 5.40 -0.15
N ASP A 115 -7.74 6.46 -0.95
CA ASP A 115 -8.62 6.54 -2.12
C ASP A 115 -8.22 5.54 -3.20
N ALA A 116 -6.93 5.33 -3.43
CA ALA A 116 -6.43 4.29 -4.33
C ALA A 116 -6.80 2.89 -3.84
N GLY A 117 -6.74 2.63 -2.53
CA GLY A 117 -7.16 1.37 -1.91
C GLY A 117 -8.67 1.11 -1.98
N ARG A 118 -9.48 2.18 -2.01
CA ARG A 118 -10.95 2.12 -2.12
C ARG A 118 -11.45 1.95 -3.55
N LYS A 119 -10.64 2.22 -4.56
CA LYS A 119 -11.02 2.04 -5.96
C LYS A 119 -11.23 0.55 -6.24
N VAL A 120 -12.46 0.13 -6.16
CA VAL A 120 -12.87 -1.18 -6.70
C VAL A 120 -12.80 -1.05 -8.22
N VAL A 121 -11.79 -1.65 -8.82
CA VAL A 121 -11.69 -1.76 -10.27
C VAL A 121 -12.70 -2.82 -10.72
N PRO A 122 -13.62 -2.51 -11.64
CA PRO A 122 -14.55 -3.51 -12.17
C PRO A 122 -13.79 -4.73 -12.70
N LEU A 123 -14.32 -5.93 -12.45
CA LEU A 123 -13.67 -7.18 -12.88
C LEU A 123 -13.38 -7.18 -14.38
N GLU A 124 -14.27 -6.63 -15.18
CA GLU A 124 -14.12 -6.50 -16.63
C GLU A 124 -12.89 -5.66 -17.02
N GLN A 125 -12.58 -4.61 -16.26
CA GLN A 125 -11.39 -3.78 -16.49
C GLN A 125 -10.10 -4.51 -16.10
N VAL A 126 -10.10 -5.20 -14.97
CA VAL A 126 -8.95 -6.02 -14.52
C VAL A 126 -8.66 -7.12 -15.52
N GLU A 127 -9.71 -7.77 -15.99
CA GLU A 127 -9.62 -8.82 -17.01
C GLU A 127 -9.07 -8.27 -18.33
N ALA A 128 -9.57 -7.12 -18.80
CA ALA A 128 -9.11 -6.49 -20.03
C ALA A 128 -7.62 -6.08 -19.97
N GLU A 129 -7.18 -5.52 -18.84
CA GLU A 129 -5.77 -5.16 -18.63
C GLU A 129 -4.87 -6.39 -18.58
N HIS A 130 -5.31 -7.45 -17.89
CA HIS A 130 -4.56 -8.70 -17.82
C HIS A 130 -4.42 -9.36 -19.20
N VAL A 131 -5.51 -9.44 -19.95
CA VAL A 131 -5.52 -9.95 -21.33
C VAL A 131 -4.54 -9.16 -22.21
N SER A 132 -4.58 -7.84 -22.17
CA SER A 132 -3.66 -6.98 -22.93
C SER A 132 -2.19 -7.28 -22.63
N LYS A 133 -1.84 -7.31 -21.35
CA LYS A 133 -0.47 -7.59 -20.90
C LYS A 133 0.04 -8.95 -21.39
N VAL A 134 -0.83 -9.98 -21.36
CA VAL A 134 -0.44 -11.32 -21.82
C VAL A 134 -0.28 -11.35 -23.35
N VAL A 135 -1.16 -10.70 -24.10
CA VAL A 135 -1.05 -10.61 -25.58
C VAL A 135 0.22 -9.86 -25.99
N GLU A 136 0.54 -8.76 -25.33
CA GLU A 136 1.80 -8.02 -25.55
C GLU A 136 3.04 -8.89 -25.27
N ARG A 137 3.05 -9.61 -24.15
CA ARG A 137 4.15 -10.55 -23.82
C ARG A 137 4.32 -11.68 -24.85
N CYS A 138 3.23 -12.04 -25.52
CA CYS A 138 3.24 -13.02 -26.61
C CYS A 138 3.51 -12.39 -27.99
N HIS A 139 3.91 -11.12 -28.04
CA HIS A 139 4.15 -10.38 -29.29
C HIS A 139 2.97 -10.46 -30.28
N GLY A 140 1.74 -10.41 -29.77
CA GLY A 140 0.53 -10.49 -30.55
C GLY A 140 0.11 -11.91 -30.99
N ASN A 141 0.82 -12.95 -30.54
CA ASN A 141 0.43 -14.34 -30.83
C ASN A 141 -0.77 -14.75 -29.98
N ILE A 142 -1.96 -14.69 -30.57
CA ILE A 142 -3.25 -14.94 -29.90
C ILE A 142 -3.37 -16.39 -29.43
N SER A 143 -2.88 -17.36 -30.20
CA SER A 143 -2.95 -18.77 -29.80
C SER A 143 -2.13 -19.05 -28.54
N ARG A 144 -0.91 -18.51 -28.48
CA ARG A 144 -0.05 -18.65 -27.30
C ARG A 144 -0.60 -17.86 -26.09
N ALA A 145 -1.16 -16.69 -26.32
CA ALA A 145 -1.79 -15.91 -25.26
C ALA A 145 -3.02 -16.62 -24.68
N ALA A 146 -3.86 -17.24 -25.51
CA ALA A 146 -5.01 -18.04 -25.08
C ALA A 146 -4.59 -19.23 -24.21
N GLU A 147 -3.54 -19.92 -24.61
CA GLU A 147 -2.97 -21.04 -23.85
C GLU A 147 -2.48 -20.59 -22.46
N LEU A 148 -1.73 -19.48 -22.39
CA LEU A 148 -1.25 -18.91 -21.12
C LEU A 148 -2.37 -18.41 -20.21
N LEU A 149 -3.46 -17.90 -20.78
CA LEU A 149 -4.65 -17.44 -20.06
C LEU A 149 -5.60 -18.58 -19.67
N GLY A 150 -5.35 -19.82 -20.13
CA GLY A 150 -6.22 -20.96 -19.86
C GLY A 150 -7.61 -20.85 -20.49
N ILE A 151 -7.75 -20.12 -21.61
CA ILE A 151 -9.01 -19.93 -22.34
C ILE A 151 -8.87 -20.34 -23.80
N THR A 152 -10.00 -20.53 -24.48
CA THR A 152 -9.97 -20.86 -25.92
C THR A 152 -9.59 -19.65 -26.77
N TRP A 153 -9.05 -19.90 -27.95
CA TRP A 153 -8.73 -18.86 -28.93
C TRP A 153 -9.94 -17.99 -29.27
N GLN A 154 -11.12 -18.61 -29.43
CA GLN A 154 -12.37 -17.90 -29.74
C GLN A 154 -12.77 -16.96 -28.61
N THR A 155 -12.63 -17.41 -27.35
CA THR A 155 -12.93 -16.59 -26.17
C THR A 155 -11.98 -15.39 -26.08
N LEU A 156 -10.68 -15.60 -26.29
CA LEU A 156 -9.69 -14.52 -26.28
C LEU A 156 -9.96 -13.52 -27.39
N TYR A 157 -10.20 -13.99 -28.61
CA TYR A 157 -10.50 -13.15 -29.76
C TYR A 157 -11.76 -12.29 -29.56
N ALA A 158 -12.83 -12.88 -29.01
CA ALA A 158 -14.04 -12.15 -28.66
C ALA A 158 -13.80 -11.04 -27.64
N LYS A 159 -12.94 -11.29 -26.63
CA LYS A 159 -12.56 -10.30 -25.60
C LYS A 159 -11.74 -9.14 -26.19
N ILE A 160 -10.85 -9.40 -27.11
CA ILE A 160 -10.04 -8.38 -27.79
C ILE A 160 -10.93 -7.53 -28.74
N LYS A 161 -11.90 -8.13 -29.43
CA LYS A 161 -12.76 -7.45 -30.39
C LYS A 161 -13.85 -6.58 -29.74
N LYS A 162 -14.15 -6.83 -28.46
CA LYS A 162 -15.17 -6.08 -27.70
C LYS A 162 -14.68 -4.70 -27.19
N ARG A 163 -13.46 -4.34 -27.53
CA ARG A 163 -12.82 -3.05 -27.22
C ARG A 163 -13.16 -1.96 -28.21
#